data_5abf0ca19ef7eb906b117d509d9cc76d
#
_entry.id   5abf0ca19ef7eb906b117d509d9cc76d
#
_cell.length_a   1.000
_cell.length_b   1.000
_cell.length_c   1.000
_cell.angle_alpha   90.00
_cell.angle_beta   90.00
_cell.angle_gamma   90.00
#
_symmetry.space_group_name_H-M   'P 1'
#
loop_
_entity.id
_entity.type
_entity.pdbx_description
1 polymer ?
#
loop_
_entity_poly.entity_id
_entity_poly.type
_entity_poly.pdbx_seq_one_letter_code
_entity_poly.pdbx_strand_id
1 'polypeptide(L)'
;MEKEKPLSHKKSIHSQNPKFDSEEILHKGKWRRMNSKKYLDEKGEIFREMETYEPNNSHLLKYAHGVGCIAIIKQTREVVLIENFRYPIDKSCIEFPSGMYDENEVGNDDSKASEVAINAIKRELKEETGYDGEFVKFFTLDSVKVPPLFFADVYSDPWLSKDSTAMALFVIDLDKNKKVEQKLETTEIINVHLVNIDNLFEFLCKKALEKGCAVRNDLYSFACGIHFSEIYKEIFEDQDKMKID
;
A
#
# COMPACT_ATOMS: atom_id res chain seq x y z
N MET A 1 35.59 -31.69 0.18
CA MET A 1 34.63 -30.83 -0.53
C MET A 1 33.55 -31.72 -1.10
N GLU A 2 32.53 -31.97 -0.32
CA GLU A 2 31.33 -32.66 -0.80
C GLU A 2 30.49 -31.67 -1.61
N LYS A 3 30.24 -32.01 -2.86
CA LYS A 3 29.34 -31.23 -3.74
C LYS A 3 27.91 -31.50 -3.26
N GLU A 4 27.26 -30.46 -2.71
CA GLU A 4 25.84 -30.51 -2.44
C GLU A 4 25.07 -30.85 -3.74
N LYS A 5 24.27 -31.90 -3.66
CA LYS A 5 23.36 -32.27 -4.74
C LYS A 5 22.26 -31.22 -4.82
N PRO A 6 21.92 -30.72 -6.01
CA PRO A 6 20.81 -29.79 -6.15
C PRO A 6 19.52 -30.45 -5.67
N LEU A 7 18.78 -29.75 -4.79
CA LEU A 7 17.44 -30.12 -4.36
C LEU A 7 16.58 -30.35 -5.61
N SER A 8 16.14 -31.59 -5.82
CA SER A 8 15.18 -31.89 -6.86
C SER A 8 13.87 -31.17 -6.56
N HIS A 9 13.54 -30.15 -7.33
CA HIS A 9 12.21 -29.56 -7.28
C HIS A 9 11.20 -30.65 -7.60
N LYS A 10 10.44 -31.09 -6.60
CA LYS A 10 9.23 -31.88 -6.83
C LYS A 10 8.35 -31.03 -7.76
N LYS A 11 8.06 -31.51 -8.95
CA LYS A 11 7.07 -30.91 -9.85
C LYS A 11 5.80 -30.70 -9.01
N SER A 12 5.28 -29.48 -8.97
CA SER A 12 3.99 -29.22 -8.33
C SER A 12 2.96 -30.16 -8.96
N ILE A 13 2.15 -30.75 -8.12
CA ILE A 13 1.09 -31.70 -8.55
C ILE A 13 0.04 -30.97 -9.43
N HIS A 14 0.01 -29.65 -9.41
CA HIS A 14 -0.86 -28.82 -10.24
C HIS A 14 -0.01 -27.93 -11.15
N SER A 15 0.09 -28.28 -12.42
CA SER A 15 0.84 -27.53 -13.43
C SER A 15 0.08 -26.32 -13.99
N GLN A 16 -1.21 -26.16 -13.68
CA GLN A 16 -2.06 -25.09 -14.16
C GLN A 16 -2.83 -24.41 -13.00
N ASN A 17 -3.08 -23.12 -13.14
CA ASN A 17 -3.91 -22.39 -12.20
C ASN A 17 -5.36 -22.91 -12.27
N PRO A 18 -6.07 -22.97 -11.13
CA PRO A 18 -7.50 -23.29 -11.12
C PRO A 18 -8.28 -22.37 -12.05
N LYS A 19 -9.23 -22.94 -12.79
CA LYS A 19 -10.06 -22.18 -13.71
C LYS A 19 -11.23 -21.55 -12.94
N PHE A 20 -11.42 -20.24 -13.10
CA PHE A 20 -12.63 -19.57 -12.60
C PHE A 20 -13.88 -20.17 -13.26
N ASP A 21 -14.89 -20.51 -12.47
CA ASP A 21 -16.16 -21.06 -12.90
C ASP A 21 -17.28 -20.04 -12.80
N SER A 22 -17.59 -19.64 -11.56
CA SER A 22 -18.74 -18.79 -11.29
C SER A 22 -18.54 -17.89 -10.07
N GLU A 23 -19.34 -16.84 -10.02
CA GLU A 23 -19.40 -15.91 -8.89
C GLU A 23 -20.87 -15.65 -8.54
N GLU A 24 -21.18 -15.71 -7.25
CA GLU A 24 -22.49 -15.39 -6.67
C GLU A 24 -22.33 -14.29 -5.62
N ILE A 25 -23.23 -13.30 -5.65
CA ILE A 25 -23.28 -12.27 -4.60
C ILE A 25 -24.07 -12.80 -3.43
N LEU A 26 -23.39 -13.08 -2.31
CA LEU A 26 -23.99 -13.55 -1.06
C LEU A 26 -24.67 -12.40 -0.29
N HIS A 27 -24.05 -11.22 -0.31
CA HIS A 27 -24.59 -10.03 0.33
C HIS A 27 -24.08 -8.77 -0.36
N LYS A 28 -24.96 -7.77 -0.50
CA LYS A 28 -24.62 -6.45 -1.04
C LYS A 28 -24.98 -5.36 -0.05
N GLY A 29 -23.95 -4.78 0.57
CA GLY A 29 -24.07 -3.58 1.41
C GLY A 29 -24.08 -2.30 0.59
N LYS A 30 -24.02 -1.15 1.28
CA LYS A 30 -24.02 0.17 0.65
C LYS A 30 -22.76 0.40 -0.22
N TRP A 31 -21.59 0.00 0.29
CA TRP A 31 -20.30 0.27 -0.31
C TRP A 31 -19.59 -0.97 -0.83
N ARG A 32 -19.83 -2.10 -0.17
CA ARG A 32 -19.14 -3.37 -0.45
C ARG A 32 -20.12 -4.51 -0.61
N ARG A 33 -19.67 -5.55 -1.28
CA ARG A 33 -20.36 -6.82 -1.45
C ARG A 33 -19.49 -7.98 -1.00
N MET A 34 -20.14 -9.05 -0.56
CA MET A 34 -19.53 -10.34 -0.28
C MET A 34 -19.95 -11.32 -1.38
N ASN A 35 -18.99 -11.95 -2.01
CA ASN A 35 -19.22 -12.88 -3.10
C ASN A 35 -18.71 -14.26 -2.71
N SER A 36 -19.36 -15.33 -3.23
CA SER A 36 -18.77 -16.66 -3.33
C SER A 36 -18.23 -16.86 -4.73
N LYS A 37 -16.97 -17.31 -4.85
CA LYS A 37 -16.30 -17.62 -6.12
C LYS A 37 -15.92 -19.09 -6.16
N LYS A 38 -16.27 -19.77 -7.26
CA LYS A 38 -15.95 -21.17 -7.48
C LYS A 38 -14.87 -21.33 -8.53
N TYR A 39 -13.99 -22.27 -8.27
CA TYR A 39 -12.86 -22.60 -9.15
C TYR A 39 -12.84 -24.10 -9.41
N LEU A 40 -12.56 -24.48 -10.65
CA LEU A 40 -12.47 -25.86 -11.10
C LEU A 40 -11.02 -26.31 -11.21
N ASP A 41 -10.83 -27.61 -11.01
CA ASP A 41 -9.58 -28.29 -11.30
C ASP A 41 -9.45 -28.65 -12.81
N GLU A 42 -8.40 -29.36 -13.16
CA GLU A 42 -8.14 -29.83 -14.52
C GLU A 42 -9.21 -30.82 -15.06
N LYS A 43 -10.00 -31.44 -14.18
CA LYS A 43 -11.07 -32.37 -14.52
C LYS A 43 -12.43 -31.69 -14.66
N GLY A 44 -12.52 -30.41 -14.32
CA GLY A 44 -13.77 -29.67 -14.32
C GLY A 44 -14.60 -29.86 -13.03
N GLU A 45 -14.01 -30.40 -11.97
CA GLU A 45 -14.67 -30.54 -10.67
C GLU A 45 -14.39 -29.31 -9.80
N ILE A 46 -15.30 -28.98 -8.87
CA ILE A 46 -15.09 -27.85 -7.95
C ILE A 46 -13.86 -28.14 -7.08
N PHE A 47 -12.79 -27.41 -7.36
CA PHE A 47 -11.55 -27.46 -6.60
C PHE A 47 -11.60 -26.65 -5.33
N ARG A 48 -12.20 -25.47 -5.42
CA ARG A 48 -12.29 -24.52 -4.28
C ARG A 48 -13.46 -23.57 -4.44
N GLU A 49 -14.07 -23.26 -3.30
CA GLU A 49 -15.00 -22.16 -3.13
C GLU A 49 -14.41 -21.17 -2.12
N MET A 50 -14.46 -19.88 -2.44
CA MET A 50 -13.89 -18.81 -1.64
C MET A 50 -14.88 -17.67 -1.47
N GLU A 51 -15.04 -17.22 -0.24
CA GLU A 51 -15.73 -15.96 0.02
C GLU A 51 -14.75 -14.79 -0.14
N THR A 52 -15.17 -13.75 -0.86
CA THR A 52 -14.37 -12.55 -1.11
C THR A 52 -15.16 -11.31 -0.75
N TYR A 53 -14.47 -10.28 -0.33
CA TYR A 53 -15.06 -9.01 0.07
C TYR A 53 -14.53 -7.88 -0.82
N GLU A 54 -15.42 -7.27 -1.62
CA GLU A 54 -15.04 -6.36 -2.68
C GLU A 54 -15.86 -5.06 -2.64
N PRO A 55 -15.33 -3.93 -3.14
CA PRO A 55 -16.16 -2.77 -3.45
C PRO A 55 -17.26 -3.12 -4.44
N ASN A 56 -18.41 -2.44 -4.36
CA ASN A 56 -19.55 -2.73 -5.25
C ASN A 56 -19.23 -2.54 -6.74
N ASN A 57 -18.24 -1.72 -7.05
CA ASN A 57 -17.76 -1.42 -8.40
C ASN A 57 -16.44 -2.12 -8.76
N SER A 58 -15.97 -3.08 -7.97
CA SER A 58 -14.67 -3.76 -8.17
C SER A 58 -14.49 -4.39 -9.55
N HIS A 59 -15.58 -4.79 -10.21
CA HIS A 59 -15.56 -5.35 -11.56
C HIS A 59 -15.29 -4.31 -12.66
N LEU A 60 -15.43 -3.03 -12.33
CA LEU A 60 -15.16 -1.92 -13.24
C LEU A 60 -13.72 -1.41 -13.07
N LEU A 61 -13.05 -1.77 -11.97
CA LEU A 61 -11.76 -1.21 -11.62
C LEU A 61 -10.65 -1.85 -12.45
N LYS A 62 -10.12 -1.06 -13.36
CA LYS A 62 -8.96 -1.36 -14.16
C LYS A 62 -7.66 -1.00 -13.44
N TYR A 63 -7.74 -0.13 -12.45
CA TYR A 63 -6.63 0.47 -11.71
C TYR A 63 -6.72 0.15 -10.21
N ALA A 64 -5.75 0.61 -9.42
CA ALA A 64 -5.80 0.48 -7.97
C ALA A 64 -7.02 1.18 -7.37
N HIS A 65 -7.61 0.63 -6.32
CA HIS A 65 -8.78 1.19 -5.65
C HIS A 65 -8.49 2.48 -4.89
N GLY A 66 -7.27 2.58 -4.37
CA GLY A 66 -6.81 3.72 -3.59
C GLY A 66 -5.44 4.19 -4.03
N VAL A 67 -5.10 5.36 -3.57
CA VAL A 67 -3.81 5.99 -3.77
C VAL A 67 -3.27 6.48 -2.43
N GLY A 68 -1.97 6.30 -2.22
CA GLY A 68 -1.30 6.77 -1.01
C GLY A 68 0.05 7.39 -1.34
N CYS A 69 0.61 8.14 -0.42
CA CYS A 69 1.91 8.75 -0.64
C CYS A 69 2.86 8.61 0.54
N ILE A 70 4.11 8.32 0.21
CA ILE A 70 5.25 8.56 1.09
C ILE A 70 5.66 10.02 0.85
N ALA A 71 5.26 10.92 1.74
CA ALA A 71 5.57 12.34 1.65
C ALA A 71 6.73 12.69 2.58
N ILE A 72 7.82 13.23 2.03
CA ILE A 72 9.05 13.52 2.77
C ILE A 72 9.32 15.02 2.73
N ILE A 73 9.57 15.60 3.90
CA ILE A 73 10.00 16.99 4.05
C ILE A 73 11.49 17.07 3.70
N LYS A 74 11.81 17.85 2.67
CA LYS A 74 13.15 17.98 2.10
C LYS A 74 14.18 18.47 3.12
N GLN A 75 13.80 19.46 3.93
CA GLN A 75 14.72 20.14 4.86
C GLN A 75 15.06 19.30 6.08
N THR A 76 14.11 18.50 6.58
CA THR A 76 14.24 17.77 7.85
C THR A 76 14.37 16.27 7.69
N ARG A 77 14.13 15.73 6.48
CA ARG A 77 14.07 14.30 6.20
C ARG A 77 12.97 13.57 6.98
N GLU A 78 11.97 14.31 7.44
CA GLU A 78 10.82 13.72 8.12
C GLU A 78 9.80 13.20 7.11
N VAL A 79 9.28 12.01 7.38
CA VAL A 79 8.11 11.47 6.69
C VAL A 79 6.85 11.99 7.37
N VAL A 80 5.88 12.40 6.57
CA VAL A 80 4.58 12.86 7.04
C VAL A 80 3.66 11.66 7.17
N LEU A 81 3.17 11.43 8.38
CA LEU A 81 2.24 10.36 8.72
C LEU A 81 0.96 10.95 9.29
N ILE A 82 -0.11 10.19 9.19
CA ILE A 82 -1.38 10.49 9.84
C ILE A 82 -1.72 9.43 10.89
N GLU A 83 -2.35 9.87 11.97
CA GLU A 83 -3.03 9.01 12.94
C GLU A 83 -4.53 9.21 12.76
N ASN A 84 -5.20 8.23 12.14
CA ASN A 84 -6.60 8.29 11.79
C ASN A 84 -7.40 7.26 12.59
N PHE A 85 -8.56 7.62 13.12
CA PHE A 85 -9.42 6.65 13.80
C PHE A 85 -10.12 5.74 12.78
N ARG A 86 -9.82 4.44 12.84
CA ARG A 86 -10.38 3.44 11.94
C ARG A 86 -11.52 2.67 12.61
N TYR A 87 -12.75 3.03 12.27
CA TYR A 87 -13.99 2.45 12.83
C TYR A 87 -14.04 0.92 12.76
N PRO A 88 -13.57 0.22 11.69
CA PRO A 88 -13.65 -1.25 11.65
C PRO A 88 -12.81 -1.98 12.70
N ILE A 89 -11.83 -1.31 13.28
CA ILE A 89 -10.96 -1.87 14.33
C ILE A 89 -11.08 -1.16 15.67
N ASP A 90 -11.93 -0.13 15.76
CA ASP A 90 -12.16 0.70 16.95
C ASP A 90 -10.86 1.26 17.55
N LYS A 91 -9.92 1.68 16.71
CA LYS A 91 -8.60 2.18 17.12
C LYS A 91 -8.09 3.27 16.21
N SER A 92 -7.25 4.15 16.77
CA SER A 92 -6.36 4.97 15.97
C SER A 92 -5.35 4.10 15.23
N CYS A 93 -5.08 4.42 13.98
CA CYS A 93 -4.13 3.74 13.12
C CYS A 93 -3.13 4.73 12.54
N ILE A 94 -1.85 4.41 12.62
CA ILE A 94 -0.79 5.20 12.00
C ILE A 94 -0.65 4.74 10.54
N GLU A 95 -0.71 5.71 9.63
CA GLU A 95 -0.80 5.45 8.20
C GLU A 95 -0.04 6.49 7.38
N PHE A 96 0.25 6.17 6.14
CA PHE A 96 0.56 7.18 5.14
C PHE A 96 -0.71 7.94 4.74
N PRO A 97 -0.61 9.23 4.40
CA PRO A 97 -1.71 9.96 3.78
C PRO A 97 -2.22 9.23 2.54
N SER A 98 -3.53 9.01 2.45
CA SER A 98 -4.10 8.20 1.38
C SER A 98 -5.59 8.44 1.22
N GLY A 99 -6.07 8.28 -0.01
CA GLY A 99 -7.48 8.40 -0.31
C GLY A 99 -7.90 7.58 -1.53
N MET A 100 -9.12 7.77 -1.92
CA MET A 100 -9.66 7.17 -3.14
C MET A 100 -9.65 8.20 -4.27
N TYR A 101 -9.51 7.71 -5.49
CA TYR A 101 -9.72 8.54 -6.67
C TYR A 101 -10.98 8.09 -7.42
N ASP A 102 -11.56 9.00 -8.17
CA ASP A 102 -12.75 8.70 -8.97
C ASP A 102 -12.32 8.23 -10.38
N GLU A 103 -12.54 6.95 -10.67
CA GLU A 103 -12.26 6.41 -12.00
C GLU A 103 -13.08 7.07 -13.11
N ASN A 104 -14.24 7.66 -12.80
CA ASN A 104 -15.01 8.39 -13.78
C ASN A 104 -14.25 9.60 -14.34
N GLU A 105 -13.29 10.15 -13.56
CA GLU A 105 -12.42 11.23 -14.04
C GLU A 105 -11.42 10.75 -15.10
N VAL A 106 -11.04 9.47 -15.07
CA VAL A 106 -10.20 8.86 -16.13
C VAL A 106 -10.96 8.69 -17.42
N GLY A 107 -12.23 8.28 -17.32
CA GLY A 107 -13.10 8.03 -18.47
C GLY A 107 -12.56 6.88 -19.33
N ASN A 108 -12.57 7.08 -20.66
CA ASN A 108 -12.08 6.10 -21.64
C ASN A 108 -10.62 6.33 -22.06
N ASP A 109 -9.92 7.29 -21.44
CA ASP A 109 -8.56 7.68 -21.80
C ASP A 109 -7.57 7.24 -20.72
N ASP A 110 -7.04 6.04 -20.85
CA ASP A 110 -6.08 5.45 -19.94
C ASP A 110 -4.83 6.32 -19.71
N SER A 111 -4.49 7.20 -20.66
CA SER A 111 -3.34 8.09 -20.51
C SER A 111 -3.50 9.11 -19.37
N LYS A 112 -4.75 9.38 -18.97
CA LYS A 112 -5.07 10.30 -17.87
C LYS A 112 -5.02 9.66 -16.48
N ALA A 113 -5.00 8.34 -16.39
CA ALA A 113 -5.08 7.64 -15.11
C ALA A 113 -4.00 8.10 -14.12
N SER A 114 -2.77 8.28 -14.59
CA SER A 114 -1.66 8.77 -13.76
C SER A 114 -1.89 10.19 -13.25
N GLU A 115 -2.39 11.07 -14.10
CA GLU A 115 -2.68 12.47 -13.73
C GLU A 115 -3.81 12.55 -12.70
N VAL A 116 -4.91 11.81 -12.93
CA VAL A 116 -6.05 11.74 -12.00
C VAL A 116 -5.60 11.26 -10.64
N ALA A 117 -4.80 10.21 -10.57
CA ALA A 117 -4.30 9.70 -9.29
C ALA A 117 -3.31 10.65 -8.61
N ILE A 118 -2.40 11.30 -9.34
CA ILE A 118 -1.51 12.32 -8.77
C ILE A 118 -2.33 13.46 -8.17
N ASN A 119 -3.38 13.91 -8.86
CA ASN A 119 -4.25 14.97 -8.37
C ASN A 119 -5.03 14.54 -7.13
N ALA A 120 -5.54 13.31 -7.09
CA ALA A 120 -6.18 12.74 -5.92
C ALA A 120 -5.24 12.69 -4.72
N ILE A 121 -4.00 12.17 -4.90
CA ILE A 121 -3.01 12.13 -3.80
C ILE A 121 -2.66 13.54 -3.31
N LYS A 122 -2.48 14.50 -4.21
CA LYS A 122 -2.19 15.89 -3.83
C LYS A 122 -3.31 16.49 -3.00
N ARG A 123 -4.55 16.24 -3.40
CA ARG A 123 -5.74 16.69 -2.68
C ARG A 123 -5.78 16.08 -1.29
N GLU A 124 -5.67 14.74 -1.17
CA GLU A 124 -5.69 14.03 0.12
C GLU A 124 -4.53 14.47 1.04
N LEU A 125 -3.30 14.55 0.51
CA LEU A 125 -2.16 15.04 1.27
C LEU A 125 -2.44 16.44 1.86
N LYS A 126 -3.03 17.33 1.04
CA LYS A 126 -3.37 18.68 1.49
C LYS A 126 -4.49 18.70 2.53
N GLU A 127 -5.55 17.94 2.29
CA GLU A 127 -6.72 17.89 3.17
C GLU A 127 -6.38 17.24 4.52
N GLU A 128 -5.71 16.10 4.51
CA GLU A 128 -5.38 15.33 5.71
C GLU A 128 -4.23 15.96 6.52
N THR A 129 -3.26 16.60 5.87
CA THR A 129 -2.02 17.03 6.55
C THR A 129 -1.78 18.54 6.52
N GLY A 130 -2.43 19.24 5.61
CA GLY A 130 -2.18 20.67 5.37
C GLY A 130 -0.96 20.97 4.50
N TYR A 131 -0.17 19.97 4.10
CA TYR A 131 1.02 20.15 3.27
C TYR A 131 0.72 20.02 1.79
N ASP A 132 1.39 20.86 0.98
CA ASP A 132 1.49 20.70 -0.47
C ASP A 132 2.79 19.99 -0.81
N GLY A 133 2.71 18.89 -1.57
CA GLY A 133 3.86 18.12 -2.02
C GLY A 133 3.99 18.10 -3.55
N GLU A 134 5.22 17.98 -4.03
CA GLU A 134 5.55 17.76 -5.44
C GLU A 134 5.70 16.26 -5.71
N PHE A 135 4.99 15.78 -6.72
CA PHE A 135 5.09 14.38 -7.16
C PHE A 135 6.48 14.08 -7.72
N VAL A 136 7.05 12.96 -7.31
CA VAL A 136 8.34 12.46 -7.82
C VAL A 136 8.14 11.26 -8.72
N LYS A 137 7.51 10.20 -8.20
CA LYS A 137 7.25 8.96 -8.94
C LYS A 137 6.24 8.07 -8.25
N PHE A 138 5.66 7.14 -9.00
CA PHE A 138 4.98 5.99 -8.44
C PHE A 138 5.95 4.83 -8.16
N PHE A 139 5.67 4.06 -7.13
CA PHE A 139 6.29 2.77 -6.90
C PHE A 139 5.51 1.69 -7.64
N THR A 140 5.94 1.38 -8.86
CA THR A 140 5.31 0.37 -9.72
C THR A 140 6.26 -0.80 -9.94
N LEU A 141 5.70 -2.00 -10.13
CA LEU A 141 6.49 -3.20 -10.44
C LEU A 141 7.11 -3.12 -11.85
N ASP A 142 6.48 -2.39 -12.77
CA ASP A 142 6.96 -2.16 -14.13
C ASP A 142 7.75 -0.85 -14.21
N SER A 143 9.02 -0.90 -13.82
CA SER A 143 9.93 0.25 -13.96
C SER A 143 10.35 0.55 -15.41
N VAL A 144 9.93 -0.23 -16.40
CA VAL A 144 10.53 -0.26 -17.74
C VAL A 144 9.60 0.20 -18.87
N LYS A 145 8.28 0.31 -18.66
CA LYS A 145 7.35 0.74 -19.72
C LYS A 145 6.49 1.93 -19.29
N VAL A 146 6.61 2.98 -20.04
CA VAL A 146 5.78 4.19 -19.96
C VAL A 146 4.55 4.02 -20.84
N PRO A 147 3.33 4.48 -20.40
CA PRO A 147 3.06 5.13 -19.13
C PRO A 147 2.93 4.13 -18.00
N PRO A 148 3.27 4.51 -16.77
CA PRO A 148 3.01 3.67 -15.62
C PRO A 148 1.50 3.57 -15.43
N LEU A 149 0.94 2.51 -15.98
CA LEU A 149 -0.40 2.11 -15.62
C LEU A 149 -0.36 1.74 -14.14
N PHE A 150 -1.29 2.26 -13.36
CA PHE A 150 -1.50 1.86 -11.98
C PHE A 150 -1.96 0.43 -11.98
N PHE A 151 -1.05 -0.50 -11.96
CA PHE A 151 -1.46 -1.88 -11.92
C PHE A 151 -2.02 -2.20 -10.55
N ALA A 152 -3.26 -2.65 -10.59
CA ALA A 152 -3.92 -3.31 -9.49
C ALA A 152 -3.26 -4.65 -9.09
N ASP A 153 -1.96 -4.83 -9.36
CA ASP A 153 -1.27 -6.10 -9.09
C ASP A 153 -0.56 -6.12 -7.72
N VAL A 154 -0.67 -5.03 -6.96
CA VAL A 154 -0.22 -4.97 -5.57
C VAL A 154 -1.45 -4.90 -4.67
N TYR A 155 -1.86 -6.05 -4.18
CA TYR A 155 -3.04 -6.20 -3.34
C TYR A 155 -2.70 -6.08 -1.86
N SER A 156 -3.57 -5.42 -1.10
CA SER A 156 -3.41 -5.28 0.36
C SER A 156 -3.64 -6.60 1.08
N ASP A 157 -4.59 -7.39 0.60
CA ASP A 157 -5.02 -8.65 1.21
C ASP A 157 -5.51 -9.65 0.15
N PRO A 158 -4.59 -10.23 -0.66
CA PRO A 158 -4.93 -11.00 -1.85
C PRO A 158 -5.66 -12.31 -1.57
N TRP A 159 -5.69 -12.77 -0.32
CA TRP A 159 -6.43 -13.97 0.06
C TRP A 159 -7.90 -13.69 0.40
N LEU A 160 -8.29 -12.44 0.59
CA LEU A 160 -9.64 -12.03 1.00
C LEU A 160 -10.29 -11.08 0.01
N SER A 161 -9.53 -10.11 -0.53
CA SER A 161 -10.10 -9.04 -1.35
C SER A 161 -9.22 -8.69 -2.55
N LYS A 162 -9.79 -7.89 -3.45
CA LYS A 162 -9.05 -7.26 -4.55
C LYS A 162 -8.61 -5.84 -4.22
N ASP A 163 -8.69 -5.44 -2.95
CA ASP A 163 -8.27 -4.11 -2.55
C ASP A 163 -6.79 -3.90 -2.83
N SER A 164 -6.49 -2.85 -3.57
CA SER A 164 -5.14 -2.48 -3.99
C SER A 164 -4.95 -0.98 -3.83
N THR A 165 -3.71 -0.58 -3.55
CA THR A 165 -3.35 0.82 -3.36
C THR A 165 -2.08 1.12 -4.14
N ALA A 166 -2.12 2.13 -5.01
CA ALA A 166 -0.93 2.65 -5.65
C ALA A 166 -0.21 3.61 -4.71
N MET A 167 1.10 3.43 -4.56
CA MET A 167 1.93 4.27 -3.70
C MET A 167 2.81 5.19 -4.53
N ALA A 168 2.88 6.46 -4.13
CA ALA A 168 3.71 7.46 -4.77
C ALA A 168 4.67 8.13 -3.78
N LEU A 169 5.80 8.61 -4.30
CA LEU A 169 6.73 9.46 -3.57
C LEU A 169 6.42 10.93 -3.83
N PHE A 170 6.29 11.70 -2.77
CA PHE A 170 6.14 13.16 -2.79
C PHE A 170 7.25 13.82 -1.98
N VAL A 171 7.66 15.00 -2.41
CA VAL A 171 8.60 15.84 -1.68
C VAL A 171 7.91 17.15 -1.29
N ILE A 172 7.99 17.48 -0.02
CA ILE A 172 7.45 18.71 0.57
C ILE A 172 8.59 19.68 0.77
N ASP A 173 8.44 20.89 0.24
CA ASP A 173 9.36 22.01 0.45
C ASP A 173 8.72 23.00 1.44
N LEU A 174 9.28 23.14 2.64
CA LEU A 174 8.76 24.03 3.69
C LEU A 174 8.78 25.51 3.28
N ASP A 175 9.66 25.91 2.35
CA ASP A 175 9.68 27.28 1.86
C ASP A 175 8.44 27.64 1.06
N LYS A 176 7.80 26.63 0.44
CA LYS A 176 6.53 26.75 -0.28
C LYS A 176 5.29 26.54 0.62
N ASN A 177 5.46 25.95 1.80
CA ASN A 177 4.40 25.59 2.75
C ASN A 177 4.35 26.57 3.94
N LYS A 178 4.13 27.85 3.68
CA LYS A 178 4.11 28.89 4.74
C LYS A 178 2.91 28.80 5.67
N LYS A 179 1.81 28.22 5.21
CA LYS A 179 0.59 27.98 6.00
C LYS A 179 0.18 26.54 5.87
N VAL A 180 0.31 25.80 6.96
CA VAL A 180 -0.09 24.39 7.05
C VAL A 180 -1.42 24.31 7.78
N GLU A 181 -2.48 23.91 7.08
CA GLU A 181 -3.85 23.88 7.60
C GLU A 181 -4.61 22.71 7.00
N GLN A 182 -5.05 21.79 7.86
CA GLN A 182 -5.89 20.64 7.45
C GLN A 182 -7.28 21.10 7.02
N LYS A 183 -7.91 20.31 6.14
CA LYS A 183 -9.31 20.48 5.71
C LYS A 183 -10.01 19.14 5.75
N LEU A 184 -10.20 18.63 6.96
CA LEU A 184 -10.78 17.32 7.18
C LEU A 184 -12.27 17.28 6.85
N GLU A 185 -12.74 16.13 6.40
CA GLU A 185 -14.17 15.84 6.32
C GLU A 185 -14.79 15.76 7.74
N THR A 186 -16.10 15.93 7.84
CA THR A 186 -16.81 15.96 9.14
C THR A 186 -16.71 14.67 9.95
N THR A 187 -16.39 13.56 9.30
CA THR A 187 -16.24 12.22 9.91
C THR A 187 -14.80 11.80 10.15
N GLU A 188 -13.84 12.63 9.77
CA GLU A 188 -12.42 12.34 9.93
C GLU A 188 -11.88 12.89 11.24
N ILE A 189 -11.07 12.06 11.89
CA ILE A 189 -10.35 12.41 13.13
C ILE A 189 -8.89 12.09 12.87
N ILE A 190 -8.13 13.09 12.38
CA ILE A 190 -6.75 12.91 11.90
C ILE A 190 -5.80 13.82 12.66
N ASN A 191 -4.75 13.22 13.24
CA ASN A 191 -3.58 13.90 13.77
C ASN A 191 -2.38 13.69 12.85
N VAL A 192 -1.58 14.72 12.62
CA VAL A 192 -0.38 14.65 11.79
C VAL A 192 0.86 14.40 12.64
N HIS A 193 1.72 13.49 12.19
CA HIS A 193 3.03 13.21 12.77
C HIS A 193 4.13 13.46 11.75
N LEU A 194 5.16 14.19 12.17
CA LEU A 194 6.40 14.38 11.44
C LEU A 194 7.46 13.51 12.09
N VAL A 195 7.96 12.53 11.38
CA VAL A 195 8.85 11.51 11.94
C VAL A 195 10.11 11.43 11.09
N ASN A 196 11.28 11.63 11.71
CA ASN A 196 12.52 11.41 10.99
C ASN A 196 12.57 9.94 10.51
N ILE A 197 12.92 9.76 9.24
CA ILE A 197 12.86 8.46 8.58
C ILE A 197 13.75 7.42 9.27
N ASP A 198 14.88 7.87 9.83
CA ASP A 198 15.82 7.01 10.52
C ASP A 198 15.24 6.48 11.87
N ASN A 199 14.24 7.16 12.45
CA ASN A 199 13.58 6.79 13.71
C ASN A 199 12.17 6.20 13.49
N LEU A 200 11.81 5.92 12.25
CA LEU A 200 10.44 5.54 11.91
C LEU A 200 9.99 4.26 12.63
N PHE A 201 10.82 3.21 12.60
CA PHE A 201 10.46 1.94 13.23
C PHE A 201 10.27 2.05 14.74
N GLU A 202 11.17 2.77 15.42
CA GLU A 202 11.06 3.03 16.86
C GLU A 202 9.80 3.83 17.22
N PHE A 203 9.49 4.86 16.43
CA PHE A 203 8.25 5.64 16.58
C PHE A 203 7.01 4.77 16.51
N LEU A 204 6.92 3.86 15.52
CA LEU A 204 5.79 2.95 15.38
C LEU A 204 5.68 1.99 16.57
N CYS A 205 6.79 1.42 17.02
CA CYS A 205 6.81 0.57 18.22
C CYS A 205 6.29 1.33 19.45
N LYS A 206 6.74 2.55 19.65
CA LYS A 206 6.32 3.39 20.77
C LYS A 206 4.80 3.70 20.71
N LYS A 207 4.28 4.07 19.53
CA LYS A 207 2.85 4.33 19.33
C LYS A 207 1.99 3.10 19.60
N ALA A 208 2.42 1.93 19.13
CA ALA A 208 1.72 0.68 19.35
C ALA A 208 1.68 0.28 20.84
N LEU A 209 2.82 0.36 21.52
CA LEU A 209 2.97 -0.10 22.92
C LEU A 209 2.35 0.89 23.93
N GLU A 210 2.62 2.18 23.80
CA GLU A 210 2.22 3.19 24.79
C GLU A 210 0.78 3.71 24.58
N LYS A 211 0.33 3.77 23.33
CA LYS A 211 -0.95 4.36 22.96
C LYS A 211 -1.98 3.36 22.42
N GLY A 212 -1.58 2.11 22.22
CA GLY A 212 -2.45 1.08 21.65
C GLY A 212 -2.88 1.38 20.21
N CYS A 213 -2.14 2.23 19.49
CA CYS A 213 -2.42 2.51 18.09
C CYS A 213 -2.14 1.30 17.22
N ALA A 214 -2.98 1.07 16.23
CA ALA A 214 -2.68 0.16 15.14
C ALA A 214 -1.68 0.82 14.16
N VAL A 215 -1.03 0.01 13.34
CA VAL A 215 -0.18 0.47 12.23
C VAL A 215 -0.65 -0.20 10.95
N ARG A 216 -0.84 0.58 9.89
CA ARG A 216 -1.22 0.02 8.58
C ARG A 216 -0.08 -0.79 7.98
N ASN A 217 -0.41 -1.91 7.36
CA ASN A 217 0.56 -2.92 6.93
C ASN A 217 1.62 -2.38 5.94
N ASP A 218 1.24 -1.50 5.01
CA ASP A 218 2.17 -0.88 4.06
C ASP A 218 3.22 0.01 4.76
N LEU A 219 2.80 0.81 5.74
CA LEU A 219 3.70 1.62 6.56
C LEU A 219 4.60 0.73 7.43
N TYR A 220 4.04 -0.31 8.06
CA TYR A 220 4.83 -1.26 8.85
C TYR A 220 5.89 -1.96 8.00
N SER A 221 5.51 -2.46 6.83
CA SER A 221 6.43 -3.13 5.91
C SER A 221 7.54 -2.19 5.41
N PHE A 222 7.19 -0.93 5.12
CA PHE A 222 8.16 0.10 4.74
C PHE A 222 9.17 0.38 5.87
N ALA A 223 8.69 0.57 7.10
CA ALA A 223 9.54 0.81 8.26
C ALA A 223 10.45 -0.41 8.58
N CYS A 224 9.91 -1.63 8.48
CA CYS A 224 10.71 -2.85 8.61
C CYS A 224 11.81 -2.94 7.56
N GLY A 225 11.53 -2.54 6.30
CA GLY A 225 12.52 -2.55 5.23
C GLY A 225 13.69 -1.60 5.49
N ILE A 226 13.41 -0.41 6.02
CA ILE A 226 14.44 0.57 6.40
C ILE A 226 15.26 0.01 7.55
N HIS A 227 14.62 -0.42 8.62
CA HIS A 227 15.29 -0.97 9.81
C HIS A 227 16.10 -2.22 9.48
N PHE A 228 15.60 -3.11 8.64
CA PHE A 228 16.35 -4.26 8.14
C PHE A 228 17.63 -3.86 7.41
N SER A 229 17.58 -2.80 6.60
CA SER A 229 18.76 -2.31 5.87
C SER A 229 19.87 -1.85 6.82
N GLU A 230 19.51 -1.26 7.96
CA GLU A 230 20.46 -0.84 8.99
C GLU A 230 21.08 -2.06 9.67
N ILE A 231 20.25 -3.00 10.16
CA ILE A 231 20.72 -4.25 10.79
C ILE A 231 21.60 -5.06 9.83
N TYR A 232 21.22 -5.12 8.53
CA TYR A 232 22.00 -5.83 7.52
C TYR A 232 23.42 -5.27 7.40
N LYS A 233 23.56 -3.95 7.39
CA LYS A 233 24.88 -3.29 7.34
C LYS A 233 25.71 -3.62 8.59
N GLU A 234 25.13 -3.55 9.78
CA GLU A 234 25.81 -3.91 11.02
C GLU A 234 26.28 -5.37 11.03
N ILE A 235 25.44 -6.31 10.57
CA ILE A 235 25.77 -7.73 10.60
C ILE A 235 26.81 -8.14 9.54
N PHE A 236 26.72 -7.57 8.35
CA PHE A 236 27.48 -8.08 7.20
C PHE A 236 28.59 -7.15 6.72
N GLU A 237 28.44 -5.83 6.80
CA GLU A 237 29.46 -4.89 6.28
C GLU A 237 30.53 -4.55 7.32
N ASP A 238 30.20 -4.53 8.63
CA ASP A 238 31.20 -4.28 9.67
C ASP A 238 32.08 -5.49 9.97
N GLN A 239 31.64 -6.72 9.65
CA GLN A 239 32.48 -7.91 9.78
C GLN A 239 33.63 -7.98 8.75
N ASP A 240 33.47 -7.34 7.58
CA ASP A 240 34.53 -7.28 6.59
C ASP A 240 35.66 -6.30 6.99
N LYS A 241 35.39 -5.32 7.85
CA LYS A 241 36.38 -4.42 8.42
C LYS A 241 37.23 -5.07 9.53
N MET A 242 36.68 -6.07 10.24
CA MET A 242 37.40 -6.80 11.30
C MET A 242 38.33 -7.91 10.81
N LYS A 243 38.31 -8.23 9.49
CA LYS A 243 39.17 -9.28 8.90
C LYS A 243 40.44 -8.75 8.24
N ILE A 244 40.72 -7.43 8.34
CA ILE A 244 41.86 -6.77 7.67
C ILE A 244 42.98 -6.39 8.69
N ASP A 245 42.86 -6.72 9.96
CA ASP A 245 43.91 -6.67 10.98
C ASP A 245 44.39 -8.12 11.31
#